data_12920c4537668a6ddef1b5b3ddf1f18a
#
_entry.id   12920c4537668a6ddef1b5b3ddf1f18a
#
_cell.length_a   1.000
_cell.length_b   1.000
_cell.length_c   1.000
_cell.angle_alpha   90.00
_cell.angle_beta   90.00
_cell.angle_gamma   90.00
#
_symmetry.space_group_name_H-M   'P 1'
#
loop_
_entity.id
_entity.type
_entity.pdbx_description
1 polymer ?
#
loop_
_entity_poly.entity_id
_entity_poly.type
_entity_poly.pdbx_seq_one_letter_code
_entity_poly.pdbx_strand_id
1 'polypeptide(L)'
;GMMINDISSIFFMKQLDFLLLGIDHLVNTFNVIRNHKNNASFTIFPIVMDNGYQGLQSSSNNFADFCSIARIKGYTITNKIDAEKILSSELISPGFRIIAISQRMFKDEVIVPDELIYVNDENDVFQYNVGDDVTVVCFNFSFSYGKQIVDLLKENNLKCSFFNVNSPTPTNWTKIVNDVSKTKKIIILDDSKSENLNCYSLLNDISDKVVLDKKIILKRNLDNTDWLNPIDDKMDINLQQIVNDLIE
;
A
#
# COMPACT_ATOMS: atom_id res chain seq x y z
N GLY A 1 28.54 -1.99 2.70
CA GLY A 1 29.83 -2.52 2.22
C GLY A 1 29.72 -3.11 0.82
N MET A 2 28.80 -4.04 0.59
CA MET A 2 28.64 -4.70 -0.73
C MET A 2 28.29 -3.72 -1.83
N MET A 3 27.29 -2.89 -1.61
CA MET A 3 26.84 -1.89 -2.60
C MET A 3 27.94 -0.94 -3.07
N ILE A 4 28.87 -0.55 -2.20
CA ILE A 4 30.01 0.32 -2.57
C ILE A 4 30.96 -0.38 -3.57
N ASN A 5 30.94 -1.73 -3.58
CA ASN A 5 31.71 -2.56 -4.52
C ASN A 5 30.83 -3.07 -5.68
N ASP A 6 29.78 -2.36 -6.03
CA ASP A 6 28.81 -2.68 -7.10
C ASP A 6 28.17 -4.09 -6.96
N ILE A 7 28.00 -4.58 -5.73
CA ILE A 7 27.34 -5.84 -5.45
C ILE A 7 25.93 -5.56 -4.91
N SER A 8 24.92 -5.94 -5.69
CA SER A 8 23.51 -5.86 -5.25
C SER A 8 23.23 -6.84 -4.12
N SER A 9 22.42 -6.42 -3.17
CA SER A 9 22.08 -7.21 -1.98
C SER A 9 20.62 -7.09 -1.62
N ILE A 10 20.05 -8.21 -1.18
CA ILE A 10 18.68 -8.28 -0.64
C ILE A 10 18.79 -8.70 0.81
N PHE A 11 18.18 -7.93 1.70
CA PHE A 11 18.12 -8.20 3.12
C PHE A 11 16.70 -8.58 3.52
N PHE A 12 16.47 -9.88 3.74
CA PHE A 12 15.19 -10.37 4.24
C PHE A 12 15.07 -10.12 5.74
N MET A 13 13.99 -9.45 6.13
CA MET A 13 13.67 -9.20 7.53
C MET A 13 12.42 -9.97 7.94
N LYS A 14 12.53 -10.73 9.03
CA LYS A 14 11.41 -11.50 9.57
C LYS A 14 10.22 -10.62 9.93
N GLN A 15 10.46 -9.39 10.41
CA GLN A 15 9.43 -8.45 10.82
C GLN A 15 9.87 -7.01 10.48
N LEU A 16 8.95 -6.21 9.95
CA LEU A 16 9.18 -4.80 9.65
C LEU A 16 9.59 -4.00 10.91
N ASP A 17 9.00 -4.35 12.05
CA ASP A 17 9.21 -3.66 13.33
C ASP A 17 10.69 -3.62 13.76
N PHE A 18 11.46 -4.63 13.40
CA PHE A 18 12.90 -4.63 13.70
C PHE A 18 13.69 -3.58 12.91
N LEU A 19 13.09 -2.98 11.90
CA LEU A 19 13.71 -1.86 11.20
C LEU A 19 13.85 -0.62 12.13
N LEU A 20 13.05 -0.50 13.20
CA LEU A 20 13.23 0.51 14.24
C LEU A 20 14.66 0.55 14.80
N LEU A 21 15.29 -0.62 14.96
CA LEU A 21 16.66 -0.72 15.44
C LEU A 21 17.71 -0.39 14.36
N GLY A 22 17.33 -0.47 13.09
CA GLY A 22 18.23 -0.25 11.95
C GLY A 22 18.00 1.04 11.17
N ILE A 23 16.94 1.79 11.51
CA ILE A 23 16.53 2.96 10.70
C ILE A 23 17.60 4.06 10.69
N ASP A 24 18.27 4.30 11.79
CA ASP A 24 19.37 5.28 11.87
C ASP A 24 20.53 4.88 10.91
N HIS A 25 20.93 3.63 10.93
CA HIS A 25 21.97 3.14 10.01
C HIS A 25 21.54 3.21 8.55
N LEU A 26 20.27 2.92 8.27
CA LEU A 26 19.73 3.01 6.92
C LEU A 26 19.76 4.46 6.41
N VAL A 27 19.27 5.41 7.21
CA VAL A 27 19.26 6.84 6.88
C VAL A 27 20.67 7.36 6.65
N ASN A 28 21.60 7.06 7.55
CA ASN A 28 23.00 7.53 7.46
C ASN A 28 23.71 6.89 6.26
N THR A 29 23.55 5.58 6.05
CA THR A 29 24.18 4.88 4.93
C THR A 29 23.65 5.41 3.60
N PHE A 30 22.33 5.61 3.46
CA PHE A 30 21.74 6.19 2.27
C PHE A 30 22.27 7.60 1.99
N ASN A 31 22.37 8.46 3.02
CA ASN A 31 22.88 9.81 2.85
C ASN A 31 24.35 9.83 2.39
N VAL A 32 25.15 8.86 2.83
CA VAL A 32 26.55 8.74 2.38
C VAL A 32 26.63 8.22 0.95
N ILE A 33 25.87 7.18 0.61
CA ILE A 33 26.04 6.45 -0.65
C ILE A 33 25.28 7.11 -1.81
N ARG A 34 24.17 7.82 -1.58
CA ARG A 34 23.33 8.40 -2.65
C ARG A 34 24.09 9.32 -3.62
N ASN A 35 25.22 9.88 -3.17
CA ASN A 35 26.08 10.71 -4.01
C ASN A 35 27.11 9.90 -4.81
N HIS A 36 27.25 8.61 -4.54
CA HIS A 36 28.11 7.70 -5.30
C HIS A 36 27.34 7.17 -6.50
N LYS A 37 27.96 7.18 -7.66
CA LYS A 37 27.39 6.59 -8.88
C LYS A 37 27.58 5.08 -8.86
N ASN A 38 26.80 4.38 -8.05
CA ASN A 38 26.82 2.92 -8.00
C ASN A 38 25.67 2.34 -8.79
N ASN A 39 25.92 1.27 -9.52
CA ASN A 39 24.88 0.53 -10.25
C ASN A 39 24.25 -0.59 -9.42
N ALA A 40 24.73 -0.80 -8.20
CA ALA A 40 24.22 -1.82 -7.30
C ALA A 40 22.94 -1.38 -6.55
N SER A 41 22.23 -2.35 -6.04
CA SER A 41 21.04 -2.16 -5.20
C SER A 41 21.25 -2.62 -3.77
N PHE A 42 20.49 -2.00 -2.85
CA PHE A 42 20.25 -2.55 -1.53
C PHE A 42 18.73 -2.58 -1.29
N THR A 43 18.16 -3.78 -1.31
CA THR A 43 16.73 -3.99 -1.13
C THR A 43 16.48 -4.62 0.24
N ILE A 44 15.67 -3.96 1.06
CA ILE A 44 15.16 -4.52 2.32
C ILE A 44 13.80 -5.15 2.01
N PHE A 45 13.65 -6.41 2.43
CA PHE A 45 12.44 -7.19 2.17
C PHE A 45 11.82 -7.63 3.51
N PRO A 46 11.05 -6.75 4.19
CA PRO A 46 10.42 -7.06 5.46
C PRO A 46 9.07 -7.73 5.30
N ILE A 47 8.71 -8.55 6.31
CA ILE A 47 7.35 -9.05 6.49
C ILE A 47 6.63 -8.13 7.47
N VAL A 48 5.46 -7.63 7.06
CA VAL A 48 4.57 -6.86 7.95
C VAL A 48 3.70 -7.85 8.72
N MET A 49 3.75 -7.74 10.06
CA MET A 49 3.01 -8.62 10.97
C MET A 49 1.60 -8.07 11.18
N ASP A 50 0.75 -8.24 10.19
CA ASP A 50 -0.61 -7.68 10.11
C ASP A 50 -1.72 -8.74 10.21
N ASN A 51 -1.39 -9.92 10.74
CA ASN A 51 -2.34 -11.01 10.98
C ASN A 51 -2.40 -11.37 12.47
N GLY A 52 -3.08 -10.53 13.23
CA GLY A 52 -3.26 -10.64 14.67
C GLY A 52 -2.10 -10.05 15.47
N TYR A 53 -2.33 -9.94 16.78
CA TYR A 53 -1.37 -9.38 17.72
C TYR A 53 -0.19 -10.34 17.94
N GLN A 54 1.01 -9.87 17.72
CA GLN A 54 2.26 -10.63 17.88
C GLN A 54 3.11 -10.13 19.07
N GLY A 55 2.69 -9.07 19.74
CA GLY A 55 3.38 -8.37 20.81
C GLY A 55 3.43 -6.86 20.55
N LEU A 56 3.77 -6.07 21.57
CA LEU A 56 3.73 -4.61 21.52
C LEU A 56 4.54 -4.02 20.35
N GLN A 57 5.73 -4.54 20.14
CA GLN A 57 6.61 -4.08 19.07
C GLN A 57 6.31 -4.78 17.74
N SER A 58 5.85 -6.02 17.77
CA SER A 58 5.79 -6.90 16.60
C SER A 58 4.43 -6.92 15.90
N SER A 59 3.64 -5.87 16.06
CA SER A 59 2.31 -5.77 15.45
C SER A 59 2.12 -4.47 14.69
N SER A 60 3.22 -3.81 14.32
CA SER A 60 3.19 -2.56 13.55
C SER A 60 2.81 -2.82 12.10
N ASN A 61 2.04 -1.90 11.54
CA ASN A 61 1.77 -1.80 10.12
C ASN A 61 2.00 -0.35 9.69
N ASN A 62 3.21 0.15 9.96
CA ASN A 62 3.64 1.53 9.75
C ASN A 62 4.64 1.63 8.58
N PHE A 63 4.45 0.85 7.53
CA PHE A 63 5.40 0.75 6.42
C PHE A 63 5.73 2.11 5.79
N ALA A 64 4.72 2.95 5.59
CA ALA A 64 4.88 4.28 5.03
C ALA A 64 5.76 5.20 5.90
N ASP A 65 5.62 5.11 7.23
CA ASP A 65 6.41 5.91 8.16
C ASP A 65 7.91 5.57 8.04
N PHE A 66 8.26 4.30 7.89
CA PHE A 66 9.64 3.87 7.66
C PHE A 66 10.21 4.41 6.35
N CYS A 67 9.43 4.34 5.26
CA CYS A 67 9.83 4.89 3.97
C CYS A 67 10.03 6.41 4.04
N SER A 68 9.13 7.11 4.72
CA SER A 68 9.17 8.55 4.92
C SER A 68 10.40 8.99 5.72
N ILE A 69 10.67 8.34 6.86
CA ILE A 69 11.84 8.63 7.72
C ILE A 69 13.13 8.39 6.93
N ALA A 70 13.24 7.25 6.26
CA ALA A 70 14.42 6.89 5.50
C ALA A 70 14.56 7.66 4.18
N ARG A 71 13.50 8.30 3.70
CA ARG A 71 13.43 8.97 2.39
C ARG A 71 13.81 8.05 1.24
N ILE A 72 13.38 6.81 1.31
CA ILE A 72 13.62 5.80 0.29
C ILE A 72 12.31 5.32 -0.29
N LYS A 73 12.37 4.84 -1.53
CA LYS A 73 11.21 4.30 -2.23
C LYS A 73 10.77 3.00 -1.57
N GLY A 74 9.48 2.84 -1.40
CA GLY A 74 8.87 1.65 -0.85
C GLY A 74 7.83 1.08 -1.78
N TYR A 75 7.66 -0.25 -1.71
CA TYR A 75 6.61 -0.97 -2.43
C TYR A 75 5.95 -1.98 -1.51
N THR A 76 4.64 -2.13 -1.65
CA THR A 76 3.87 -3.22 -1.04
C THR A 76 3.50 -4.25 -2.09
N ILE A 77 3.67 -5.53 -1.77
CA ILE A 77 3.18 -6.63 -2.61
C ILE A 77 1.85 -7.10 -2.04
N THR A 78 0.80 -7.13 -2.86
CA THR A 78 -0.56 -7.42 -2.41
C THR A 78 -1.25 -8.53 -3.20
N ASN A 79 -0.78 -8.82 -4.40
CA ASN A 79 -1.34 -9.83 -5.30
C ASN A 79 -0.26 -10.36 -6.27
N LYS A 80 -0.62 -11.35 -7.07
CA LYS A 80 0.34 -11.98 -8.00
C LYS A 80 0.84 -11.02 -9.09
N ILE A 81 -0.04 -10.20 -9.63
CA ILE A 81 0.30 -9.31 -10.75
C ILE A 81 1.27 -8.20 -10.32
N ASP A 82 0.98 -7.53 -9.20
CA ASP A 82 1.87 -6.49 -8.69
C ASP A 82 3.21 -7.09 -8.23
N ALA A 83 3.20 -8.29 -7.64
CA ALA A 83 4.42 -9.01 -7.30
C ALA A 83 5.31 -9.24 -8.52
N GLU A 84 4.76 -9.77 -9.61
CA GLU A 84 5.50 -10.02 -10.84
C GLU A 84 6.09 -8.73 -11.45
N LYS A 85 5.31 -7.65 -11.46
CA LYS A 85 5.75 -6.35 -12.00
C LYS A 85 6.81 -5.70 -11.12
N ILE A 86 6.55 -5.56 -9.83
CA ILE A 86 7.45 -4.89 -8.89
C ILE A 86 8.76 -5.67 -8.73
N LEU A 87 8.70 -6.99 -8.55
CA LEU A 87 9.92 -7.78 -8.36
C LEU A 87 10.78 -7.81 -9.62
N SER A 88 10.19 -7.90 -10.81
CA SER A 88 10.96 -7.92 -12.05
C SER A 88 11.69 -6.61 -12.34
N SER A 89 11.12 -5.47 -11.95
CA SER A 89 11.69 -4.15 -12.21
C SER A 89 12.53 -3.61 -11.05
N GLU A 90 12.09 -3.82 -9.81
CA GLU A 90 12.60 -3.07 -8.66
C GLU A 90 13.53 -3.87 -7.74
N LEU A 91 13.47 -5.22 -7.75
CA LEU A 91 14.19 -6.03 -6.77
C LEU A 91 15.69 -5.76 -6.75
N ILE A 92 16.28 -5.58 -7.92
CA ILE A 92 17.73 -5.35 -8.11
C ILE A 92 18.04 -4.09 -8.92
N SER A 93 17.09 -3.18 -9.13
CA SER A 93 17.35 -1.90 -9.79
C SER A 93 18.30 -1.05 -8.93
N PRO A 94 19.15 -0.18 -9.51
CA PRO A 94 20.11 0.60 -8.75
C PRO A 94 19.45 1.43 -7.63
N GLY A 95 20.12 1.53 -6.49
CA GLY A 95 19.69 2.35 -5.34
C GLY A 95 19.12 1.56 -4.17
N PHE A 96 18.50 2.29 -3.24
CA PHE A 96 17.88 1.74 -2.03
C PHE A 96 16.36 1.65 -2.16
N ARG A 97 15.76 0.59 -1.62
CA ARG A 97 14.31 0.43 -1.51
C ARG A 97 13.91 -0.54 -0.41
N ILE A 98 12.62 -0.44 -0.04
CA ILE A 98 11.97 -1.42 0.81
C ILE A 98 10.83 -2.04 -0.01
N ILE A 99 10.78 -3.37 -0.10
CA ILE A 99 9.65 -4.10 -0.70
C ILE A 99 9.02 -4.93 0.40
N ALA A 100 7.85 -4.54 0.87
CA ALA A 100 7.19 -5.18 1.99
C ALA A 100 6.10 -6.15 1.54
N ILE A 101 5.95 -7.24 2.28
CA ILE A 101 4.93 -8.27 2.09
C ILE A 101 4.14 -8.46 3.39
N SER A 102 2.82 -8.67 3.27
CA SER A 102 1.96 -8.95 4.41
C SER A 102 2.12 -10.39 4.90
N GLN A 103 2.11 -10.60 6.22
CA GLN A 103 2.08 -11.94 6.82
C GLN A 103 0.84 -12.73 6.40
N ARG A 104 -0.27 -12.07 6.13
CA ARG A 104 -1.52 -12.70 5.68
C ARG A 104 -1.32 -13.51 4.40
N MET A 105 -0.43 -13.06 3.50
CA MET A 105 -0.15 -13.76 2.24
C MET A 105 0.53 -15.12 2.41
N PHE A 106 1.08 -15.44 3.59
CA PHE A 106 1.68 -16.76 3.86
C PHE A 106 0.65 -17.79 4.33
N LYS A 107 -0.54 -17.35 4.76
CA LYS A 107 -1.60 -18.21 5.29
C LYS A 107 -2.73 -18.37 4.31
N ASP A 108 -3.02 -17.31 3.56
CA ASP A 108 -4.08 -17.28 2.58
C ASP A 108 -3.48 -17.48 1.17
N GLU A 109 -4.27 -17.99 0.25
CA GLU A 109 -3.87 -18.06 -1.15
C GLU A 109 -3.60 -16.65 -1.69
N VAL A 110 -2.53 -16.52 -2.46
CA VAL A 110 -2.20 -15.26 -3.12
C VAL A 110 -3.28 -14.92 -4.12
N ILE A 111 -3.91 -13.76 -3.96
CA ILE A 111 -4.95 -13.29 -4.86
C ILE A 111 -4.37 -13.12 -6.26
N VAL A 112 -5.07 -13.68 -7.25
CA VAL A 112 -4.78 -13.49 -8.67
C VAL A 112 -5.91 -12.66 -9.27
N PRO A 113 -5.69 -11.36 -9.55
CA PRO A 113 -6.67 -10.55 -10.27
C PRO A 113 -6.95 -11.11 -11.67
N ASP A 114 -8.16 -10.88 -12.18
CA ASP A 114 -8.56 -11.36 -13.49
C ASP A 114 -7.75 -10.69 -14.61
N GLU A 115 -7.52 -9.39 -14.51
CA GLU A 115 -6.86 -8.59 -15.52
C GLU A 115 -6.11 -7.40 -14.89
N LEU A 116 -5.03 -6.99 -15.55
CA LEU A 116 -4.35 -5.71 -15.32
C LEU A 116 -4.68 -4.76 -16.48
N ILE A 117 -5.39 -3.69 -16.20
CA ILE A 117 -5.80 -2.71 -17.21
C ILE A 117 -4.75 -1.63 -17.41
N TYR A 118 -4.14 -1.17 -16.31
CA TYR A 118 -3.13 -0.12 -16.33
C TYR A 118 -2.13 -0.29 -15.18
N VAL A 119 -0.91 0.07 -15.46
CA VAL A 119 0.14 0.32 -14.48
C VAL A 119 0.93 1.54 -14.93
N ASN A 120 1.31 2.41 -14.01
CA ASN A 120 2.18 3.54 -14.34
C ASN A 120 3.65 3.11 -14.46
N ASP A 121 4.50 4.00 -15.02
CA ASP A 121 5.92 3.72 -15.28
C ASP A 121 6.71 3.42 -14.00
N GLU A 122 6.25 3.94 -12.87
CA GLU A 122 6.89 3.76 -11.55
C GLU A 122 6.48 2.45 -10.84
N ASN A 123 5.57 1.66 -11.43
CA ASN A 123 4.99 0.44 -10.83
C ASN A 123 4.40 0.66 -9.44
N ASP A 124 3.77 1.80 -9.20
CA ASP A 124 3.20 2.16 -7.90
C ASP A 124 1.68 2.42 -7.93
N VAL A 125 1.07 2.55 -9.11
CA VAL A 125 -0.39 2.63 -9.31
C VAL A 125 -0.84 1.59 -10.30
N PHE A 126 -1.66 0.65 -9.85
CA PHE A 126 -2.26 -0.43 -10.65
C PHE A 126 -3.76 -0.23 -10.76
N GLN A 127 -4.33 -0.49 -11.93
CA GLN A 127 -5.78 -0.48 -12.15
C GLN A 127 -6.23 -1.85 -12.67
N TYR A 128 -7.17 -2.46 -11.96
CA TYR A 128 -7.68 -3.81 -12.22
C TYR A 128 -9.11 -3.83 -12.76
N ASN A 129 -9.84 -2.72 -12.64
CA ASN A 129 -11.19 -2.61 -13.20
C ASN A 129 -11.48 -1.16 -13.62
N VAL A 130 -12.43 -0.99 -14.56
CA VAL A 130 -12.93 0.31 -15.03
C VAL A 130 -14.44 0.35 -14.84
N GLY A 131 -14.93 1.46 -14.31
CA GLY A 131 -16.37 1.70 -14.14
C GLY A 131 -16.66 3.18 -13.95
N ASP A 132 -17.92 3.56 -14.10
CA ASP A 132 -18.33 4.96 -14.13
C ASP A 132 -19.12 5.38 -12.87
N ASP A 133 -19.47 4.44 -11.97
CA ASP A 133 -20.32 4.75 -10.81
C ASP A 133 -19.51 5.14 -9.57
N VAL A 134 -18.37 4.49 -9.32
CA VAL A 134 -17.53 4.73 -8.14
C VAL A 134 -16.08 4.32 -8.40
N THR A 135 -15.14 5.05 -7.81
CA THR A 135 -13.71 4.72 -7.80
C THR A 135 -13.33 4.11 -6.45
N VAL A 136 -12.78 2.89 -6.45
CA VAL A 136 -12.25 2.20 -5.28
C VAL A 136 -10.73 2.25 -5.33
N VAL A 137 -10.09 2.71 -4.25
CA VAL A 137 -8.62 2.86 -4.17
C VAL A 137 -8.11 2.20 -2.90
N CYS A 138 -7.20 1.26 -3.06
CA CYS A 138 -6.53 0.55 -1.97
C CYS A 138 -5.12 1.08 -1.76
N PHE A 139 -4.74 1.20 -0.50
CA PHE A 139 -3.40 1.55 -0.05
C PHE A 139 -2.86 0.48 0.88
N ASN A 140 -1.54 0.43 0.99
CA ASN A 140 -0.82 -0.48 1.87
C ASN A 140 -1.16 -1.94 1.53
N PHE A 141 -1.74 -2.73 2.44
CA PHE A 141 -2.09 -4.15 2.22
C PHE A 141 -3.62 -4.39 2.13
N SER A 142 -4.40 -3.35 1.83
CA SER A 142 -5.87 -3.43 1.84
C SER A 142 -6.49 -4.03 0.56
N PHE A 143 -5.70 -4.49 -0.41
CA PHE A 143 -6.17 -5.01 -1.69
C PHE A 143 -7.26 -6.09 -1.56
N SER A 144 -7.09 -7.05 -0.64
CA SER A 144 -8.07 -8.12 -0.43
C SER A 144 -9.44 -7.61 0.04
N TYR A 145 -9.44 -6.59 0.89
CA TYR A 145 -10.69 -5.91 1.31
C TYR A 145 -11.31 -5.13 0.16
N GLY A 146 -10.49 -4.43 -0.63
CA GLY A 146 -10.96 -3.72 -1.82
C GLY A 146 -11.59 -4.65 -2.84
N LYS A 147 -11.01 -5.83 -3.08
CA LYS A 147 -11.57 -6.84 -3.97
C LYS A 147 -12.95 -7.31 -3.51
N GLN A 148 -13.13 -7.55 -2.20
CA GLN A 148 -14.45 -7.92 -1.64
C GLN A 148 -15.50 -6.81 -1.86
N ILE A 149 -15.11 -5.54 -1.70
CA ILE A 149 -16.00 -4.41 -1.96
C ILE A 149 -16.36 -4.34 -3.45
N VAL A 150 -15.38 -4.48 -4.34
CA VAL A 150 -15.61 -4.48 -5.80
C VAL A 150 -16.57 -5.59 -6.22
N ASP A 151 -16.41 -6.79 -5.68
CA ASP A 151 -17.29 -7.92 -5.97
C ASP A 151 -18.73 -7.65 -5.49
N LEU A 152 -18.87 -7.11 -4.27
CA LEU A 152 -20.18 -6.73 -3.74
C LEU A 152 -20.85 -5.61 -4.54
N LEU A 153 -20.09 -4.59 -4.97
CA LEU A 153 -20.61 -3.51 -5.82
C LEU A 153 -21.12 -4.06 -7.15
N LYS A 154 -20.38 -4.99 -7.75
CA LYS A 154 -20.77 -5.67 -8.98
C LYS A 154 -22.06 -6.48 -8.81
N GLU A 155 -22.23 -7.18 -7.69
CA GLU A 155 -23.47 -7.90 -7.36
C GLU A 155 -24.67 -6.95 -7.24
N ASN A 156 -24.43 -5.71 -6.84
CA ASN A 156 -25.44 -4.66 -6.75
C ASN A 156 -25.56 -3.81 -8.03
N ASN A 157 -25.03 -4.29 -9.17
CA ASN A 157 -25.04 -3.63 -10.48
C ASN A 157 -24.34 -2.25 -10.52
N LEU A 158 -23.40 -1.99 -9.61
CA LEU A 158 -22.57 -0.79 -9.63
C LEU A 158 -21.25 -1.08 -10.35
N LYS A 159 -20.94 -0.27 -11.36
CA LYS A 159 -19.68 -0.36 -12.12
C LYS A 159 -18.62 0.47 -11.45
N CYS A 160 -17.60 -0.17 -10.92
CA CYS A 160 -16.52 0.52 -10.21
C CYS A 160 -15.20 0.46 -10.96
N SER A 161 -14.44 1.54 -10.90
CA SER A 161 -12.99 1.50 -11.16
C SER A 161 -12.28 0.99 -9.91
N PHE A 162 -11.24 0.16 -10.09
CA PHE A 162 -10.50 -0.42 -8.99
C PHE A 162 -9.00 -0.19 -9.13
N PHE A 163 -8.44 0.55 -8.20
CA PHE A 163 -7.02 0.88 -8.12
C PHE A 163 -6.36 0.30 -6.88
N ASN A 164 -5.10 -0.09 -7.02
CA ASN A 164 -4.20 -0.41 -5.92
C ASN A 164 -2.96 0.48 -6.00
N VAL A 165 -2.65 1.15 -4.91
CA VAL A 165 -1.47 2.00 -4.76
C VAL A 165 -0.43 1.23 -3.96
N ASN A 166 0.61 0.77 -4.66
CA ASN A 166 1.64 -0.11 -4.09
C ASN A 166 2.83 0.65 -3.50
N SER A 167 2.85 1.98 -3.56
CA SER A 167 3.92 2.79 -2.97
C SER A 167 3.37 3.80 -1.97
N PRO A 168 3.97 3.89 -0.75
CA PRO A 168 3.65 4.96 0.19
C PRO A 168 4.42 6.26 -0.10
N THR A 169 5.34 6.24 -1.06
CA THR A 169 6.13 7.41 -1.45
C THR A 169 5.37 8.26 -2.46
N PRO A 170 5.78 9.50 -2.70
CA PRO A 170 5.08 10.40 -3.62
C PRO A 170 4.83 9.75 -4.98
N THR A 171 3.58 9.79 -5.39
CA THR A 171 3.07 9.14 -6.59
C THR A 171 2.35 10.16 -7.47
N ASN A 172 2.28 9.87 -8.76
CA ASN A 172 1.50 10.66 -9.70
C ASN A 172 0.01 10.24 -9.64
N TRP A 173 -0.81 11.07 -9.04
CA TRP A 173 -2.24 10.83 -8.83
C TRP A 173 -3.13 11.07 -10.06
N THR A 174 -2.58 11.59 -11.17
CA THR A 174 -3.35 12.06 -12.34
C THR A 174 -4.35 11.02 -12.84
N LYS A 175 -3.97 9.75 -12.92
CA LYS A 175 -4.84 8.68 -13.40
C LYS A 175 -6.05 8.48 -12.48
N ILE A 176 -5.83 8.43 -11.17
CA ILE A 176 -6.89 8.26 -10.16
C ILE A 176 -7.76 9.51 -10.10
N VAL A 177 -7.17 10.70 -10.08
CA VAL A 177 -7.92 11.97 -10.05
C VAL A 177 -8.82 12.13 -11.29
N ASN A 178 -8.32 11.77 -12.47
CA ASN A 178 -9.13 11.79 -13.69
C ASN A 178 -10.28 10.79 -13.65
N ASP A 179 -10.10 9.65 -13.03
CA ASP A 179 -11.14 8.65 -12.84
C ASP A 179 -12.21 9.17 -11.86
N VAL A 180 -11.78 9.65 -10.68
CA VAL A 180 -12.65 10.26 -9.67
C VAL A 180 -13.40 11.48 -10.22
N SER A 181 -12.81 12.23 -11.15
CA SER A 181 -13.50 13.35 -11.81
C SER A 181 -14.74 12.94 -12.61
N LYS A 182 -14.78 11.71 -13.07
CA LYS A 182 -15.93 11.11 -13.79
C LYS A 182 -16.94 10.52 -12.81
N THR A 183 -16.49 9.66 -11.90
CA THR A 183 -17.35 8.92 -10.97
C THR A 183 -17.94 9.80 -9.88
N LYS A 184 -17.25 10.88 -9.46
CA LYS A 184 -17.60 11.77 -8.35
C LYS A 184 -17.77 11.07 -7.00
N LYS A 185 -17.64 9.76 -6.96
CA LYS A 185 -17.76 8.94 -5.75
C LYS A 185 -16.46 8.16 -5.55
N ILE A 186 -15.95 8.16 -4.32
CA ILE A 186 -14.70 7.45 -4.01
C ILE A 186 -14.82 6.65 -2.71
N ILE A 187 -14.30 5.44 -2.76
CA ILE A 187 -14.05 4.60 -1.59
C ILE A 187 -12.55 4.41 -1.47
N ILE A 188 -11.99 4.75 -0.34
CA ILE A 188 -10.57 4.57 -0.05
C ILE A 188 -10.41 3.57 1.09
N LEU A 189 -9.49 2.63 0.91
CA LEU A 189 -9.07 1.69 1.94
C LEU A 189 -7.60 1.92 2.25
N ASP A 190 -7.29 2.14 3.52
CA ASP A 190 -5.91 2.24 4.00
C ASP A 190 -5.80 1.48 5.32
N ASP A 191 -5.17 0.31 5.31
CA ASP A 191 -5.06 -0.56 6.47
C ASP A 191 -3.81 -0.30 7.33
N SER A 192 -3.14 0.82 7.11
CA SER A 192 -2.01 1.26 7.93
C SER A 192 -2.40 1.49 9.38
N LYS A 193 -1.46 1.23 10.30
CA LYS A 193 -1.54 1.61 11.72
C LYS A 193 -0.91 2.98 12.00
N SER A 194 -0.62 3.76 10.97
CA SER A 194 -0.15 5.12 11.10
C SER A 194 -1.31 6.10 11.28
N GLU A 195 -1.12 7.11 12.10
CA GLU A 195 -1.99 8.30 12.16
C GLU A 195 -1.94 9.08 10.84
N ASN A 196 -0.82 8.99 10.12
CA ASN A 196 -0.62 9.62 8.83
C ASN A 196 -0.93 8.62 7.71
N LEU A 197 -2.19 8.52 7.33
CA LEU A 197 -2.62 7.62 6.27
C LEU A 197 -2.00 7.99 4.91
N ASN A 198 -1.64 6.98 4.13
CA ASN A 198 -1.05 7.14 2.80
C ASN A 198 -2.01 7.85 1.83
N CYS A 199 -3.29 7.68 2.02
CA CYS A 199 -4.32 8.26 1.19
C CYS A 199 -4.45 9.79 1.31
N TYR A 200 -3.89 10.44 2.32
CA TYR A 200 -4.08 11.88 2.55
C TYR A 200 -3.50 12.74 1.42
N SER A 201 -2.39 12.33 0.84
CA SER A 201 -1.80 13.01 -0.33
C SER A 201 -2.74 12.97 -1.55
N LEU A 202 -3.34 11.81 -1.83
CA LEU A 202 -4.34 11.69 -2.90
C LEU A 202 -5.58 12.52 -2.61
N LEU A 203 -6.07 12.49 -1.37
CA LEU A 203 -7.26 13.27 -0.97
C LEU A 203 -7.04 14.77 -1.14
N ASN A 204 -5.86 15.27 -0.82
CA ASN A 204 -5.50 16.65 -1.06
C ASN A 204 -5.57 17.00 -2.55
N ASP A 205 -4.96 16.19 -3.42
CA ASP A 205 -4.99 16.38 -4.87
C ASP A 205 -6.42 16.33 -5.45
N ILE A 206 -7.29 15.48 -4.89
CA ILE A 206 -8.69 15.39 -5.29
C ILE A 206 -9.44 16.63 -4.86
N SER A 207 -9.27 17.08 -3.61
CA SER A 207 -10.01 18.24 -3.06
C SER A 207 -9.75 19.52 -3.83
N ASP A 208 -8.56 19.66 -4.42
CA ASP A 208 -8.18 20.82 -5.22
C ASP A 208 -8.83 20.83 -6.63
N LYS A 209 -9.29 19.68 -7.12
CA LYS A 209 -9.68 19.50 -8.53
C LYS A 209 -11.10 18.98 -8.73
N VAL A 210 -11.67 18.32 -7.73
CA VAL A 210 -12.93 17.59 -7.87
C VAL A 210 -13.87 17.86 -6.71
N VAL A 211 -15.11 18.25 -7.02
CA VAL A 211 -16.20 18.23 -6.04
C VAL A 211 -16.76 16.81 -6.01
N LEU A 212 -16.69 16.17 -4.85
CA LEU A 212 -17.15 14.81 -4.64
C LEU A 212 -18.61 14.79 -4.20
N ASP A 213 -19.40 13.90 -4.79
CA ASP A 213 -20.76 13.59 -4.34
C ASP A 213 -20.70 12.67 -3.09
N LYS A 214 -19.76 11.72 -3.07
CA LYS A 214 -19.61 10.81 -1.93
C LYS A 214 -18.12 10.45 -1.70
N LYS A 215 -17.73 10.46 -0.43
CA LYS A 215 -16.40 10.03 0.02
C LYS A 215 -16.53 9.08 1.21
N ILE A 216 -16.01 7.88 1.06
CA ILE A 216 -15.93 6.86 2.12
C ILE A 216 -14.46 6.53 2.35
N ILE A 217 -13.99 6.60 3.59
CA ILE A 217 -12.63 6.23 3.97
C ILE A 217 -12.71 5.12 5.00
N LEU A 218 -12.21 3.95 4.63
CA LEU A 218 -12.10 2.78 5.48
C LEU A 218 -10.68 2.68 6.01
N LYS A 219 -10.54 2.80 7.30
CA LYS A 219 -9.27 2.76 8.02
C LYS A 219 -9.39 1.95 9.29
N ARG A 220 -8.27 1.59 9.89
CA ARG A 220 -8.25 0.95 11.21
C ARG A 220 -8.74 1.93 12.27
N ASN A 221 -9.45 1.41 13.26
CA ASN A 221 -9.76 2.17 14.47
C ASN A 221 -8.54 2.12 15.40
N LEU A 222 -7.81 3.24 15.49
CA LEU A 222 -6.64 3.39 16.34
C LEU A 222 -6.98 3.89 17.75
N ASP A 223 -8.26 4.27 18.01
CA ASP A 223 -8.69 4.75 19.32
C ASP A 223 -8.82 3.62 20.35
N ASN A 224 -8.77 2.39 19.89
CA ASN A 224 -8.83 1.24 20.78
C ASN A 224 -7.44 1.00 21.40
N THR A 225 -7.30 1.38 22.65
CA THR A 225 -6.08 1.20 23.45
C THR A 225 -5.81 -0.25 23.87
N ASP A 226 -6.71 -1.18 23.56
CA ASP A 226 -6.57 -2.61 23.85
C ASP A 226 -5.56 -3.32 22.93
N TRP A 227 -4.65 -2.57 22.37
CA TRP A 227 -3.51 -3.12 21.62
C TRP A 227 -2.58 -4.04 22.43
N LEU A 228 -2.80 -4.14 23.74
CA LEU A 228 -2.19 -5.12 24.64
C LEU A 228 -2.83 -6.51 24.56
N ASN A 229 -4.06 -6.62 24.06
CA ASN A 229 -4.78 -7.87 23.96
C ASN A 229 -4.57 -8.52 22.60
N PRO A 230 -4.45 -9.86 22.53
CA PRO A 230 -4.41 -10.59 21.26
C PRO A 230 -5.78 -10.49 20.58
N ILE A 231 -5.99 -9.45 19.83
CA ILE A 231 -7.19 -9.23 19.01
C ILE A 231 -6.91 -9.58 17.56
N ASP A 232 -7.95 -9.93 16.85
CA ASP A 232 -7.88 -10.12 15.41
C ASP A 232 -7.53 -8.76 14.75
N ASP A 233 -6.42 -8.73 14.06
CA ASP A 233 -5.88 -7.51 13.44
C ASP A 233 -6.52 -7.25 12.06
N LYS A 234 -7.82 -7.45 11.95
CA LYS A 234 -8.60 -7.17 10.75
C LYS A 234 -9.18 -5.76 10.77
N MET A 235 -9.39 -5.22 9.58
CA MET A 235 -10.23 -4.04 9.44
C MET A 235 -11.69 -4.44 9.68
N ASP A 236 -12.39 -3.66 10.50
CA ASP A 236 -13.83 -3.80 10.66
C ASP A 236 -14.54 -3.08 9.50
N ILE A 237 -15.04 -3.86 8.54
CA ILE A 237 -15.70 -3.34 7.35
C ILE A 237 -17.12 -3.85 7.27
N ASN A 238 -18.07 -2.93 7.44
CA ASN A 238 -19.49 -3.23 7.20
C ASN A 238 -19.80 -3.08 5.70
N LEU A 239 -19.69 -4.17 4.96
CA LEU A 239 -19.88 -4.19 3.51
C LEU A 239 -21.30 -3.69 3.09
N GLN A 240 -22.33 -4.07 3.82
CA GLN A 240 -23.71 -3.67 3.51
C GLN A 240 -23.92 -2.16 3.69
N GLN A 241 -23.31 -1.58 4.73
CA GLN A 241 -23.38 -0.15 4.97
C GLN A 241 -22.75 0.65 3.80
N ILE A 242 -21.64 0.16 3.24
CA ILE A 242 -20.97 0.82 2.10
C ILE A 242 -21.91 0.91 0.89
N VAL A 243 -22.62 -0.18 0.57
CA VAL A 243 -23.57 -0.19 -0.55
C VAL A 243 -24.72 0.78 -0.30
N ASN A 244 -25.29 0.75 0.90
CA ASN A 244 -26.38 1.66 1.27
C ASN A 244 -25.93 3.13 1.15
N ASP A 245 -24.73 3.44 1.66
CA ASP A 245 -24.15 4.80 1.62
C ASP A 245 -23.87 5.30 0.19
N LEU A 246 -23.70 4.42 -0.79
CA LEU A 246 -23.46 4.80 -2.19
C LEU A 246 -24.74 5.01 -2.99
N ILE A 247 -25.84 4.35 -2.58
CA ILE A 247 -27.14 4.39 -3.29
C ILE A 247 -27.97 5.57 -2.80
N GLU A 248 -27.79 5.99 -1.54
CA GLU A 248 -28.38 7.22 -0.98
C GLU A 248 -27.73 8.49 -1.58
#